data_b4da420613e7ff5d627ac070390ca850
#
_entry.id   b4da420613e7ff5d627ac070390ca850
#
_cell.length_a   1.000
_cell.length_b   1.000
_cell.length_c   1.000
_cell.angle_alpha   90.00
_cell.angle_beta   90.00
_cell.angle_gamma   90.00
#
_symmetry.space_group_name_H-M   'P 1'
#
loop_
_entity.id
_entity.type
_entity.pdbx_description
1 polymer ?
#
loop_
_entity_poly.entity_id
_entity_poly.type
_entity_poly.pdbx_seq_one_letter_code
_entity_poly.pdbx_strand_id
1 'polypeptide(L)'
;TLSPDGRWLVYGTRWNDQTGLIRRNLETGNEKWLAYPVQKDDKEAIAPMGVIPAMSFTPDSNFLIASYGGKINKIPISGGPATNIPFKVEEEVAMGPLLKFNYPIEDDELMTVTQIRDPIVSPDGKLVVFSALNRLYKMDFISRNPKRISDFNFTEAQPTWSPDGEQ
;
A
#
# COMPACT_ATOMS: atom_id res chain seq x y z
N THR A 1 -13.47 10.49 -8.35
CA THR A 1 -13.96 11.26 -9.51
C THR A 1 -15.41 10.88 -9.82
N LEU A 2 -16.19 11.84 -10.34
CA LEU A 2 -17.60 11.69 -10.73
C LEU A 2 -17.70 11.58 -12.26
N SER A 3 -18.58 10.70 -12.74
CA SER A 3 -18.84 10.60 -14.17
C SER A 3 -19.58 11.84 -14.71
N PRO A 4 -19.36 12.23 -15.99
CA PRO A 4 -20.07 13.37 -16.60
C PRO A 4 -21.60 13.27 -16.58
N ASP A 5 -22.14 12.05 -16.66
CA ASP A 5 -23.59 11.80 -16.58
C ASP A 5 -24.13 11.80 -15.14
N GLY A 6 -23.28 11.99 -14.13
CA GLY A 6 -23.64 12.01 -12.71
C GLY A 6 -24.06 10.68 -12.09
N ARG A 7 -23.94 9.55 -12.81
CA ARG A 7 -24.42 8.24 -12.35
C ARG A 7 -23.40 7.44 -11.57
N TRP A 8 -22.11 7.70 -11.78
CA TRP A 8 -21.03 6.91 -11.23
C TRP A 8 -20.04 7.75 -10.44
N LEU A 9 -19.72 7.29 -9.24
CA LEU A 9 -18.59 7.76 -8.46
C LEU A 9 -17.49 6.69 -8.47
N VAL A 10 -16.26 7.07 -8.81
CA VAL A 10 -15.10 6.21 -8.64
C VAL A 10 -14.16 6.81 -7.62
N TYR A 11 -13.72 5.99 -6.69
CA TYR A 11 -12.80 6.35 -5.62
C TYR A 11 -11.85 5.21 -5.30
N GLY A 12 -10.70 5.57 -4.73
CA GLY A 12 -9.72 4.61 -4.24
C GLY A 12 -10.06 4.16 -2.83
N THR A 13 -9.79 2.91 -2.56
CA THR A 13 -9.87 2.34 -1.21
C THR A 13 -8.76 1.33 -1.01
N ARG A 14 -8.40 1.13 0.25
CA ARG A 14 -7.41 0.14 0.64
C ARG A 14 -8.10 -1.15 1.08
N TRP A 15 -7.59 -2.27 0.60
CA TRP A 15 -7.97 -3.58 1.06
C TRP A 15 -6.70 -4.39 1.36
N ASN A 16 -6.56 -4.85 2.59
CA ASN A 16 -5.31 -5.41 3.11
C ASN A 16 -4.15 -4.40 2.92
N ASP A 17 -3.12 -4.78 2.19
CA ASP A 17 -1.91 -4.02 1.89
C ASP A 17 -1.91 -3.36 0.51
N GLN A 18 -3.05 -3.32 -0.17
CA GLN A 18 -3.14 -2.86 -1.55
C GLN A 18 -4.28 -1.87 -1.75
N THR A 19 -4.07 -0.95 -2.67
CA THR A 19 -5.09 0.01 -3.10
C THR A 19 -5.84 -0.52 -4.31
N GLY A 20 -7.14 -0.33 -4.34
CA GLY A 20 -8.01 -0.62 -5.48
C GLY A 20 -8.94 0.53 -5.79
N LEU A 21 -9.61 0.46 -6.93
CA LEU A 21 -10.65 1.39 -7.35
C LEU A 21 -12.02 0.74 -7.24
N ILE A 22 -12.93 1.40 -6.54
CA ILE A 22 -14.34 1.02 -6.46
C ILE A 22 -15.14 1.99 -7.30
N ARG A 23 -16.10 1.45 -8.07
CA ARG A 23 -17.20 2.22 -8.65
C ARG A 23 -18.44 2.09 -7.80
N ARG A 24 -19.12 3.20 -7.56
CA ARG A 24 -20.42 3.27 -6.91
C ARG A 24 -21.47 3.84 -7.87
N ASN A 25 -22.57 3.14 -8.01
CA ASN A 25 -23.75 3.69 -8.68
C ASN A 25 -24.46 4.63 -7.71
N LEU A 26 -24.68 5.88 -8.10
CA LEU A 26 -25.23 6.90 -7.19
C LEU A 26 -26.76 6.81 -7.03
N GLU A 27 -27.45 6.14 -7.96
CA GLU A 27 -28.90 5.91 -7.86
C GLU A 27 -29.21 4.75 -6.90
N THR A 28 -28.46 3.64 -7.05
CA THR A 28 -28.74 2.40 -6.31
C THR A 28 -27.87 2.22 -5.06
N GLY A 29 -26.78 2.97 -4.94
CA GLY A 29 -25.78 2.79 -3.90
C GLY A 29 -24.87 1.58 -4.09
N ASN A 30 -25.08 0.77 -5.13
CA ASN A 30 -24.30 -0.46 -5.36
C ASN A 30 -22.84 -0.15 -5.69
N GLU A 31 -21.95 -0.89 -5.03
CA GLU A 31 -20.51 -0.79 -5.19
C GLU A 31 -19.91 -2.08 -5.77
N LYS A 32 -18.90 -1.92 -6.62
CA LYS A 32 -18.12 -3.02 -7.17
C LYS A 32 -16.67 -2.60 -7.40
N TRP A 33 -15.75 -3.53 -7.23
CA TRP A 33 -14.38 -3.35 -7.67
C TRP A 33 -14.33 -3.08 -9.17
N LEU A 34 -13.65 -2.01 -9.53
CA LEU A 34 -13.39 -1.64 -10.93
C LEU A 34 -12.00 -2.11 -11.36
N ALA A 35 -11.02 -1.93 -10.47
CA ALA A 35 -9.67 -2.43 -10.64
C ALA A 35 -9.05 -2.74 -9.28
N TYR A 36 -8.43 -3.92 -9.15
CA TYR A 36 -7.72 -4.33 -7.95
C TYR A 36 -6.72 -5.44 -8.28
N PRO A 37 -5.49 -5.38 -7.76
CA PRO A 37 -4.88 -4.21 -7.14
C PRO A 37 -4.48 -3.17 -8.19
N VAL A 38 -4.47 -1.88 -7.79
CA VAL A 38 -3.87 -0.81 -8.62
C VAL A 38 -2.51 -0.40 -8.09
N GLN A 39 -2.28 -0.56 -6.80
CA GLN A 39 -0.99 -0.32 -6.17
C GLN A 39 -0.85 -1.15 -4.91
N LYS A 40 0.35 -1.68 -4.69
CA LYS A 40 0.76 -2.23 -3.41
C LYS A 40 1.30 -1.09 -2.55
N ASP A 41 0.77 -0.97 -1.34
CA ASP A 41 1.13 0.08 -0.39
C ASP A 41 1.48 -0.58 0.95
N ASP A 42 2.70 -1.10 1.02
CA ASP A 42 3.30 -1.71 2.21
C ASP A 42 4.35 -0.80 2.87
N LYS A 43 4.40 0.47 2.44
CA LYS A 43 5.34 1.44 2.95
C LYS A 43 4.64 2.42 3.88
N GLU A 44 5.41 2.95 4.80
CA GLU A 44 5.01 4.12 5.53
C GLU A 44 4.93 5.31 4.58
N ALA A 45 3.73 5.79 4.35
CA ALA A 45 3.45 6.90 3.46
C ALA A 45 2.70 8.01 4.21
N ILE A 46 2.83 9.24 3.72
CA ILE A 46 2.04 10.39 4.19
C ILE A 46 0.55 10.17 3.91
N ALA A 47 0.22 9.36 2.91
CA ALA A 47 -1.15 9.00 2.56
C ALA A 47 -1.55 7.65 3.20
N PRO A 48 -2.17 7.65 4.40
CA PRO A 48 -2.51 6.41 5.12
C PRO A 48 -3.59 5.57 4.43
N MET A 49 -4.31 6.14 3.46
CA MET A 49 -5.38 5.47 2.69
C MET A 49 -4.87 4.86 1.38
N GLY A 50 -3.56 4.77 1.18
CA GLY A 50 -2.94 4.32 -0.05
C GLY A 50 -2.76 5.43 -1.09
N VAL A 51 -2.13 5.09 -2.18
CA VAL A 51 -1.88 6.01 -3.29
C VAL A 51 -2.95 5.82 -4.35
N ILE A 52 -3.76 6.86 -4.55
CA ILE A 52 -4.83 6.85 -5.54
C ILE A 52 -4.24 7.29 -6.89
N PRO A 53 -4.39 6.49 -7.96
CA PRO A 53 -3.93 6.89 -9.29
C PRO A 53 -4.66 8.13 -9.80
N ALA A 54 -3.98 8.94 -10.60
CA ALA A 54 -4.65 9.98 -11.36
C ALA A 54 -5.68 9.31 -12.30
N MET A 55 -6.92 9.82 -12.31
CA MET A 55 -8.01 9.22 -13.06
C MET A 55 -9.02 10.25 -13.55
N SER A 56 -9.62 9.98 -14.70
CA SER A 56 -10.67 10.79 -15.31
C SER A 56 -11.64 9.92 -16.10
N PHE A 57 -12.90 10.30 -16.13
CA PHE A 57 -13.87 9.67 -17.02
C PHE A 57 -13.72 10.14 -18.47
N THR A 58 -14.08 9.26 -19.41
CA THR A 58 -14.34 9.69 -20.79
C THR A 58 -15.63 10.52 -20.84
N PRO A 59 -15.77 11.45 -21.82
CA PRO A 59 -16.95 12.31 -21.91
C PRO A 59 -18.29 11.56 -22.01
N ASP A 60 -18.26 10.35 -22.58
CA ASP A 60 -19.44 9.47 -22.72
C ASP A 60 -19.75 8.66 -21.44
N SER A 61 -18.99 8.86 -20.36
CA SER A 61 -19.13 8.15 -19.07
C SER A 61 -18.94 6.62 -19.14
N ASN A 62 -18.49 6.07 -20.27
CA ASN A 62 -18.39 4.63 -20.46
C ASN A 62 -17.09 4.04 -19.94
N PHE A 63 -16.02 4.86 -19.84
CA PHE A 63 -14.71 4.39 -19.43
C PHE A 63 -14.10 5.32 -18.39
N LEU A 64 -13.28 4.73 -17.54
CA LEU A 64 -12.34 5.44 -16.69
C LEU A 64 -10.93 5.31 -17.27
N ILE A 65 -10.22 6.41 -17.39
CA ILE A 65 -8.80 6.44 -17.70
C ILE A 65 -8.06 6.60 -16.38
N ALA A 66 -7.14 5.69 -16.07
CA ALA A 66 -6.38 5.71 -14.82
C ALA A 66 -4.93 5.30 -15.06
N SER A 67 -3.99 5.97 -14.39
CA SER A 67 -2.57 5.69 -14.49
C SER A 67 -2.08 4.87 -13.29
N TYR A 68 -1.78 3.60 -13.51
CA TYR A 68 -1.17 2.72 -12.50
C TYR A 68 -0.33 1.62 -13.16
N GLY A 69 0.58 1.04 -12.39
CA GLY A 69 1.49 0.01 -12.89
C GLY A 69 2.41 0.50 -14.01
N GLY A 70 2.77 1.81 -14.02
CA GLY A 70 3.56 2.43 -15.08
C GLY A 70 2.86 2.52 -16.43
N LYS A 71 1.53 2.41 -16.48
CA LYS A 71 0.71 2.40 -17.69
C LYS A 71 -0.50 3.32 -17.58
N ILE A 72 -1.01 3.73 -18.72
CA ILE A 72 -2.33 4.38 -18.82
C ILE A 72 -3.35 3.31 -19.19
N ASN A 73 -4.32 3.12 -18.34
CA ASN A 73 -5.33 2.07 -18.49
C ASN A 73 -6.69 2.69 -18.80
N LYS A 74 -7.39 2.13 -19.79
CA LYS A 74 -8.80 2.42 -20.12
C LYS A 74 -9.66 1.29 -19.55
N ILE A 75 -10.50 1.60 -18.58
CA ILE A 75 -11.26 0.63 -17.78
C ILE A 75 -12.75 0.81 -18.09
N PRO A 76 -13.47 -0.20 -18.57
CA PRO A 76 -14.91 -0.10 -18.80
C PRO A 76 -15.68 0.08 -17.49
N ILE A 77 -16.55 1.07 -17.38
CA ILE A 77 -17.40 1.28 -16.20
C ILE A 77 -18.39 0.13 -15.99
N SER A 78 -18.83 -0.52 -17.05
CA SER A 78 -19.66 -1.73 -16.96
C SER A 78 -18.95 -2.89 -16.25
N GLY A 79 -17.63 -2.87 -16.18
CA GLY A 79 -16.76 -3.96 -15.71
C GLY A 79 -16.11 -4.70 -16.87
N GLY A 80 -15.11 -5.51 -16.56
CA GLY A 80 -14.32 -6.24 -17.55
C GLY A 80 -12.85 -5.81 -17.54
N PRO A 81 -12.01 -6.42 -18.38
CA PRO A 81 -10.58 -6.17 -18.39
C PRO A 81 -10.26 -4.75 -18.86
N ALA A 82 -9.28 -4.14 -18.17
CA ALA A 82 -8.72 -2.87 -18.62
C ALA A 82 -7.90 -3.06 -19.90
N THR A 83 -7.94 -2.07 -20.78
CA THR A 83 -7.12 -2.00 -21.99
C THR A 83 -6.01 -0.99 -21.79
N ASN A 84 -4.76 -1.35 -22.08
CA ASN A 84 -3.66 -0.43 -22.03
C ASN A 84 -3.72 0.58 -23.19
N ILE A 85 -3.55 1.85 -22.89
CA ILE A 85 -3.33 2.92 -23.88
C ILE A 85 -1.81 3.05 -24.05
N PRO A 86 -1.21 2.59 -25.16
CA PRO A 86 0.23 2.67 -25.35
C PRO A 86 0.66 4.13 -25.53
N PHE A 87 1.78 4.48 -24.92
CA PHE A 87 2.47 5.75 -25.15
C PHE A 87 3.98 5.53 -25.21
N LYS A 88 4.66 6.40 -25.91
CA LYS A 88 6.12 6.45 -25.97
C LYS A 88 6.54 7.89 -25.70
N VAL A 89 7.49 8.06 -24.81
CA VAL A 89 8.15 9.35 -24.54
C VAL A 89 9.62 9.17 -24.80
N GLU A 90 10.16 10.05 -25.62
CA GLU A 90 11.59 10.19 -25.85
C GLU A 90 11.95 11.64 -25.56
N GLU A 91 12.81 11.85 -24.58
CA GLU A 91 13.21 13.17 -24.15
C GLU A 91 14.69 13.18 -23.83
N GLU A 92 15.39 14.20 -24.29
CA GLU A 92 16.77 14.44 -23.92
C GLU A 92 16.81 15.45 -22.77
N VAL A 93 17.18 14.96 -21.59
CA VAL A 93 17.24 15.78 -20.38
C VAL A 93 18.69 16.13 -20.07
N ALA A 94 19.01 17.44 -20.02
CA ALA A 94 20.31 17.89 -19.55
C ALA A 94 20.49 17.53 -18.07
N MET A 95 21.38 16.59 -17.81
CA MET A 95 21.72 16.18 -16.45
C MET A 95 22.76 17.15 -15.87
N GLY A 96 22.60 17.51 -14.61
CA GLY A 96 23.64 18.20 -13.85
C GLY A 96 24.90 17.35 -13.65
N PRO A 97 25.96 17.89 -13.04
CA PRO A 97 27.17 17.12 -12.77
C PRO A 97 26.84 15.88 -11.91
N LEU A 98 27.39 14.74 -12.32
CA LEU A 98 27.22 13.51 -11.56
C LEU A 98 27.97 13.63 -10.22
N LEU A 99 27.20 13.75 -9.14
CA LEU A 99 27.76 13.72 -7.79
C LEU A 99 27.99 12.25 -7.41
N LYS A 100 29.26 11.87 -7.39
CA LYS A 100 29.67 10.53 -6.93
C LYS A 100 29.99 10.61 -5.44
N PHE A 101 29.23 9.86 -4.67
CA PHE A 101 29.53 9.64 -3.26
C PHE A 101 30.01 8.19 -3.10
N ASN A 102 31.17 8.03 -2.47
CA ASN A 102 31.58 6.74 -1.99
C ASN A 102 30.97 6.55 -0.58
N TYR A 103 29.94 5.75 -0.50
CA TYR A 103 29.39 5.33 0.79
C TYR A 103 29.51 3.81 0.86
N PRO A 104 29.77 3.27 2.06
CA PRO A 104 29.84 1.83 2.23
C PRO A 104 28.47 1.23 1.92
N ILE A 105 28.46 0.23 1.06
CA ILE A 105 27.30 -0.63 0.87
C ILE A 105 27.55 -1.81 1.80
N GLU A 106 26.72 -1.95 2.83
CA GLU A 106 26.75 -3.12 3.68
C GLU A 106 26.09 -4.27 2.91
N ASP A 107 26.86 -5.28 2.62
CA ASP A 107 26.47 -6.52 1.92
C ASP A 107 26.65 -7.72 2.85
N ASP A 108 26.34 -7.52 4.11
CA ASP A 108 26.41 -8.55 5.13
C ASP A 108 25.20 -9.49 5.06
N GLU A 109 25.41 -10.76 5.38
CA GLU A 109 24.35 -11.76 5.44
C GLU A 109 23.26 -11.39 6.47
N LEU A 110 23.62 -10.63 7.51
CA LEU A 110 22.73 -10.18 8.56
C LEU A 110 22.73 -8.65 8.65
N MET A 111 21.55 -8.08 8.67
CA MET A 111 21.35 -6.64 8.85
C MET A 111 20.96 -6.34 10.31
N THR A 112 21.64 -5.37 10.93
CA THR A 112 21.20 -4.86 12.23
C THR A 112 19.97 -3.98 12.08
N VAL A 113 18.87 -4.38 12.71
CA VAL A 113 17.63 -3.62 12.74
C VAL A 113 17.74 -2.49 13.75
N THR A 114 17.77 -1.25 13.29
CA THR A 114 17.87 -0.05 14.14
C THR A 114 16.51 0.62 14.38
N GLN A 115 15.51 0.33 13.56
CA GLN A 115 14.20 0.95 13.66
C GLN A 115 13.18 -0.05 14.24
N ILE A 116 12.90 0.12 15.53
CA ILE A 116 11.91 -0.66 16.28
C ILE A 116 10.80 0.30 16.68
N ARG A 117 9.54 -0.09 16.46
CA ARG A 117 8.35 0.74 16.69
C ARG A 117 7.34 0.04 17.57
N ASP A 118 6.50 0.83 18.19
CA ASP A 118 5.32 0.43 18.97
C ASP A 118 5.61 -0.69 19.98
N PRO A 119 6.67 -0.60 20.83
CA PRO A 119 6.93 -1.63 21.81
C PRO A 119 5.86 -1.59 22.91
N ILE A 120 5.22 -2.73 23.17
CA ILE A 120 4.19 -2.88 24.21
C ILE A 120 4.53 -4.10 25.06
N VAL A 121 4.58 -3.88 26.37
CA VAL A 121 4.85 -4.93 27.36
C VAL A 121 3.57 -5.69 27.67
N SER A 122 3.69 -7.02 27.84
CA SER A 122 2.56 -7.86 28.25
C SER A 122 2.05 -7.48 29.66
N PRO A 123 0.77 -7.76 30.00
CA PRO A 123 0.23 -7.45 31.31
C PRO A 123 0.99 -8.06 32.49
N ASP A 124 1.63 -9.20 32.29
CA ASP A 124 2.45 -9.88 33.31
C ASP A 124 3.91 -9.37 33.37
N GLY A 125 4.29 -8.46 32.49
CA GLY A 125 5.62 -7.84 32.43
C GLY A 125 6.75 -8.72 31.91
N LYS A 126 6.47 -9.90 31.35
CA LYS A 126 7.51 -10.84 30.92
C LYS A 126 7.87 -10.75 29.45
N LEU A 127 6.94 -10.32 28.62
CA LEU A 127 7.08 -10.26 27.17
C LEU A 127 6.98 -8.82 26.67
N VAL A 128 7.62 -8.57 25.54
CA VAL A 128 7.40 -7.36 24.74
C VAL A 128 7.05 -7.75 23.34
N VAL A 129 6.07 -7.08 22.77
CA VAL A 129 5.73 -7.13 21.35
C VAL A 129 6.10 -5.80 20.72
N PHE A 130 6.65 -5.82 19.52
CA PHE A 130 7.07 -4.65 18.79
C PHE A 130 7.01 -4.89 17.28
N SER A 131 7.00 -3.82 16.50
CA SER A 131 7.14 -3.90 15.05
C SER A 131 8.57 -3.56 14.60
N ALA A 132 9.08 -4.33 13.66
CA ALA A 132 10.35 -4.10 12.99
C ALA A 132 10.27 -4.67 11.56
N LEU A 133 10.86 -3.97 10.59
CA LEU A 133 10.83 -4.39 9.18
C LEU A 133 9.41 -4.69 8.66
N ASN A 134 8.43 -3.89 9.09
CA ASN A 134 7.01 -4.08 8.77
C ASN A 134 6.43 -5.43 9.22
N ARG A 135 6.96 -6.01 10.30
CA ARG A 135 6.51 -7.29 10.86
C ARG A 135 6.45 -7.21 12.38
N LEU A 136 5.56 -7.99 13.00
CA LEU A 136 5.45 -8.09 14.45
C LEU A 136 6.33 -9.18 15.01
N TYR A 137 7.01 -8.82 16.08
CA TYR A 137 7.88 -9.72 16.85
C TYR A 137 7.49 -9.73 18.31
N LYS A 138 7.62 -10.91 18.91
CA LYS A 138 7.49 -11.12 20.36
C LYS A 138 8.84 -11.52 20.93
N MET A 139 9.21 -10.93 22.05
CA MET A 139 10.48 -11.21 22.74
C MET A 139 10.25 -11.33 24.25
N ASP A 140 10.87 -12.33 24.84
CA ASP A 140 10.97 -12.50 26.28
C ASP A 140 12.15 -11.67 26.81
N PHE A 141 11.97 -10.96 27.93
CA PHE A 141 12.98 -10.07 28.49
C PHE A 141 14.24 -10.81 29.06
N ILE A 142 14.12 -12.09 29.38
CA ILE A 142 15.21 -12.89 29.88
C ILE A 142 16.05 -13.45 28.75
N SER A 143 15.39 -14.14 27.80
CA SER A 143 16.07 -14.79 26.67
C SER A 143 16.52 -13.79 25.59
N ARG A 144 15.86 -12.65 25.48
CA ARG A 144 16.15 -11.58 24.51
C ARG A 144 16.21 -12.09 23.07
N ASN A 145 15.47 -13.14 22.76
CA ASN A 145 15.41 -13.72 21.44
C ASN A 145 14.07 -13.37 20.76
N PRO A 146 14.03 -12.42 19.82
CA PRO A 146 12.81 -12.03 19.16
C PRO A 146 12.36 -13.13 18.20
N LYS A 147 11.06 -13.41 18.22
CA LYS A 147 10.40 -14.34 17.30
C LYS A 147 9.27 -13.64 16.58
N ARG A 148 9.18 -13.84 15.28
CA ARG A 148 8.06 -13.36 14.49
C ARG A 148 6.76 -14.00 14.96
N ILE A 149 5.67 -13.21 15.01
CA ILE A 149 4.37 -13.67 15.52
C ILE A 149 3.55 -14.36 14.42
N SER A 150 3.66 -13.89 13.18
CA SER A 150 2.85 -14.35 12.05
C SER A 150 3.71 -14.63 10.81
N ASP A 151 3.14 -15.36 9.85
CA ASP A 151 3.77 -15.62 8.54
C ASP A 151 3.15 -14.80 7.41
N PHE A 152 2.32 -13.82 7.73
CA PHE A 152 1.67 -12.99 6.72
C PHE A 152 2.67 -12.13 5.96
N ASN A 153 2.41 -11.92 4.66
CA ASN A 153 3.26 -11.10 3.80
C ASN A 153 2.62 -9.72 3.51
N PHE A 154 2.17 -9.04 4.56
CA PHE A 154 1.70 -7.66 4.52
C PHE A 154 2.28 -6.88 5.71
N THR A 155 2.12 -5.56 5.71
CA THR A 155 2.58 -4.70 6.80
C THR A 155 1.78 -4.97 8.08
N GLU A 156 2.51 -5.26 9.14
CA GLU A 156 1.99 -5.45 10.49
C GLU A 156 2.53 -4.34 11.38
N ALA A 157 1.65 -3.69 12.14
CA ALA A 157 2.00 -2.56 13.00
C ALA A 157 1.04 -2.44 14.18
N GLN A 158 1.38 -1.58 15.16
CA GLN A 158 0.54 -1.18 16.28
C GLN A 158 -0.05 -2.36 17.05
N PRO A 159 0.78 -3.28 17.59
CA PRO A 159 0.30 -4.37 18.40
C PRO A 159 -0.37 -3.85 19.68
N THR A 160 -1.30 -4.62 20.21
CA THR A 160 -1.86 -4.40 21.54
C THR A 160 -2.07 -5.74 22.22
N TRP A 161 -2.02 -5.76 23.55
CA TRP A 161 -2.32 -6.96 24.32
C TRP A 161 -3.80 -6.99 24.72
N SER A 162 -4.36 -8.19 24.73
CA SER A 162 -5.61 -8.42 25.45
C SER A 162 -5.40 -8.24 26.95
N PRO A 163 -6.42 -7.87 27.72
CA PRO A 163 -6.30 -7.66 29.18
C PRO A 163 -5.81 -8.89 29.96
N ASP A 164 -6.11 -10.09 29.44
CA ASP A 164 -5.66 -11.37 30.02
C ASP A 164 -4.21 -11.75 29.59
N GLY A 165 -3.64 -11.04 28.62
CA GLY A 165 -2.30 -11.30 28.11
C GLY A 165 -2.15 -12.53 27.21
N GLU A 166 -3.27 -13.13 26.78
CA GLU A 166 -3.22 -14.32 25.95
C GLU A 166 -3.17 -14.00 24.44
N GLN A 167 -3.65 -12.81 24.05
CA GLN A 167 -3.67 -12.34 22.67
C GLN A 167 -3.07 -10.94 22.50
#